data_27aae38bf4357e3751e13d63349e0c1c
#
_entry.id   27aae38bf4357e3751e13d63349e0c1c
#
_cell.length_a   1.000
_cell.length_b   1.000
_cell.length_c   1.000
_cell.angle_alpha   90.00
_cell.angle_beta   90.00
_cell.angle_gamma   90.00
#
_symmetry.space_group_name_H-M   'P 1'
#
loop_
_entity.id
_entity.type
_entity.pdbx_description
1 polymer ?
#
loop_
_entity_poly.entity_id
_entity_poly.type
_entity_poly.pdbx_seq_one_letter_code
_entity_poly.pdbx_strand_id
1 'polypeptide(L)'
;MYYKVIKYKNVEINIEIIKLYYIVNSFQFIKNMNMNTNITFVTSFTHIYKECQFEDKTLEWRITKFRDIAQTGINIHLFLDIELDKCEEIQNLNEFENVYIEYFTTNELWIKQCCQELDFTLPNIRNEIKDNTEFIIVINSKAEFLKKAIETNYWNSTHYAWIDFSISYIFKEKEQTLEYLRILSKRHLNPEFLIIPGCWDKKGIVETESYIINNIYWRFCGGFLLGDAKSVGKLFYLYKEHFANFIKSTKKLVWEVNFWAWLEVNILWSPTWYYSDHNDSIIKIPANLCSILLNDDLKKMEYSYPKVDNFEPTSASYVYHNDKHILNTRYVNYWYLENGHCSIKHPKDIIITKNYVSYLKDDFTPFFFSEMQDISVRLPSNNCYFYGLEDIRLYSIGENIKFIATNINYSPTGYNRMIIGEYDPIMCEYNNCLVAFPQYDTVCEKNWIPLVKDGEEYFIYKWFPMEIGKMNYNNDTLEIVKRYKIINPLFHKVRGSSTFVDNGEYLVGVVHFSEETVPRRYYHILVALDRETFQPMKFSDNFNFQYLGIEFCIGFTIKNDEYVFWISKMDRDAVMVSIPIDKIGFKYDFV
;
A
#
# COMPACT_ATOMS: atom_id res chain seq x y z
N MET A 1 -6.14 -34.36 52.61
CA MET A 1 -7.28 -33.78 51.88
C MET A 1 -7.20 -32.26 51.69
N TYR A 2 -6.59 -31.53 52.65
CA TYR A 2 -6.45 -30.06 52.59
C TYR A 2 -5.48 -29.54 51.50
N TYR A 3 -4.42 -30.26 51.15
CA TYR A 3 -3.44 -29.84 50.13
C TYR A 3 -3.96 -29.91 48.69
N LYS A 4 -4.98 -30.74 48.40
CA LYS A 4 -5.57 -30.83 47.04
C LYS A 4 -6.52 -29.68 46.73
N VAL A 5 -7.21 -29.14 47.74
CA VAL A 5 -8.19 -28.04 47.54
C VAL A 5 -7.51 -26.70 47.29
N ILE A 6 -6.35 -26.45 47.91
CA ILE A 6 -5.59 -25.20 47.70
C ILE A 6 -4.97 -25.14 46.28
N LYS A 7 -4.54 -26.30 45.76
CA LYS A 7 -3.98 -26.36 44.40
C LYS A 7 -5.04 -26.12 43.30
N TYR A 8 -6.28 -26.56 43.52
CA TYR A 8 -7.38 -26.29 42.57
C TYR A 8 -7.85 -24.84 42.62
N LYS A 9 -7.94 -24.21 43.79
CA LYS A 9 -8.30 -22.78 43.87
C LYS A 9 -7.28 -21.87 43.22
N ASN A 10 -5.98 -22.14 43.34
CA ASN A 10 -4.94 -21.34 42.67
C ASN A 10 -4.91 -21.50 41.15
N VAL A 11 -5.32 -22.65 40.61
CA VAL A 11 -5.44 -22.88 39.17
C VAL A 11 -6.66 -22.16 38.60
N GLU A 12 -7.79 -22.17 39.30
CA GLU A 12 -9.00 -21.42 38.86
C GLU A 12 -8.78 -19.91 38.92
N ILE A 13 -8.12 -19.39 39.96
CA ILE A 13 -7.78 -17.97 40.08
C ILE A 13 -6.80 -17.54 38.94
N ASN A 14 -5.81 -18.39 38.63
CA ASN A 14 -4.91 -18.09 37.49
C ASN A 14 -5.63 -18.12 36.13
N ILE A 15 -6.58 -19.02 35.95
CA ILE A 15 -7.37 -19.08 34.68
C ILE A 15 -8.29 -17.86 34.56
N GLU A 16 -8.90 -17.40 35.66
CA GLU A 16 -9.72 -16.18 35.63
C GLU A 16 -8.87 -14.92 35.42
N ILE A 17 -7.69 -14.82 36.06
CA ILE A 17 -6.77 -13.72 35.82
C ILE A 17 -6.26 -13.72 34.38
N ILE A 18 -5.94 -14.89 33.82
CA ILE A 18 -5.54 -15.03 32.42
C ILE A 18 -6.71 -14.66 31.49
N LYS A 19 -7.92 -15.09 31.77
CA LYS A 19 -9.12 -14.69 31.00
C LYS A 19 -9.40 -13.19 31.11
N LEU A 20 -9.29 -12.59 32.30
CA LEU A 20 -9.42 -11.14 32.46
C LEU A 20 -8.30 -10.39 31.73
N TYR A 21 -7.07 -10.89 31.75
CA TYR A 21 -5.96 -10.30 31.00
C TYR A 21 -6.20 -10.37 29.49
N TYR A 22 -6.70 -11.49 28.97
CA TYR A 22 -7.09 -11.61 27.56
C TYR A 22 -8.31 -10.75 27.22
N ILE A 23 -9.31 -10.66 28.10
CA ILE A 23 -10.49 -9.81 27.91
C ILE A 23 -10.10 -8.32 27.94
N VAL A 24 -9.28 -7.89 28.90
CA VAL A 24 -8.81 -6.50 28.99
C VAL A 24 -7.94 -6.15 27.79
N ASN A 25 -7.06 -7.04 27.36
CA ASN A 25 -6.24 -6.81 26.17
C ASN A 25 -7.07 -6.86 24.88
N SER A 26 -8.10 -7.71 24.77
CA SER A 26 -9.02 -7.69 23.62
C SER A 26 -9.91 -6.44 23.61
N PHE A 27 -10.37 -5.94 24.76
CA PHE A 27 -11.08 -4.66 24.84
C PHE A 27 -10.18 -3.46 24.51
N GLN A 28 -8.91 -3.51 24.91
CA GLN A 28 -7.92 -2.49 24.54
C GLN A 28 -7.52 -2.59 23.07
N PHE A 29 -7.47 -3.80 22.53
CA PHE A 29 -7.25 -4.07 21.12
C PHE A 29 -8.44 -3.60 20.25
N ILE A 30 -9.69 -3.90 20.67
CA ILE A 30 -10.92 -3.44 20.00
C ILE A 30 -11.07 -1.91 20.09
N LYS A 31 -10.67 -1.29 21.21
CA LYS A 31 -10.67 0.17 21.36
C LYS A 31 -9.63 0.85 20.47
N ASN A 32 -8.52 0.18 20.16
CA ASN A 32 -7.50 0.65 19.24
C ASN A 32 -7.88 0.47 17.75
N MET A 33 -8.81 -0.43 17.43
CA MET A 33 -9.27 -0.65 16.05
C MET A 33 -10.08 0.51 15.47
N ASN A 34 -10.62 1.40 16.31
CA ASN A 34 -11.42 2.57 15.87
C ASN A 34 -10.71 3.91 16.08
N MET A 35 -9.43 3.94 16.46
CA MET A 35 -8.69 5.19 16.54
C MET A 35 -8.18 5.56 15.15
N ASN A 36 -8.60 6.72 14.64
CA ASN A 36 -7.98 7.30 13.47
C ASN A 36 -6.47 7.34 13.68
N THR A 37 -5.73 6.65 12.82
CA THR A 37 -4.28 6.65 12.86
C THR A 37 -3.80 8.07 12.67
N ASN A 38 -3.01 8.56 13.60
CA ASN A 38 -2.40 9.86 13.52
C ASN A 38 -0.88 9.71 13.68
N ILE A 39 -0.13 10.34 12.80
CA ILE A 39 1.33 10.28 12.78
C ILE A 39 1.88 11.62 13.21
N THR A 40 2.81 11.63 14.18
CA THR A 40 3.71 12.77 14.41
C THR A 40 5.01 12.54 13.66
N PHE A 41 5.33 13.43 12.74
CA PHE A 41 6.64 13.49 12.08
C PHE A 41 7.60 14.28 12.95
N VAL A 42 8.68 13.63 13.37
CA VAL A 42 9.68 14.22 14.27
C VAL A 42 10.91 14.59 13.46
N THR A 43 11.42 15.77 13.70
CA THR A 43 12.65 16.24 13.08
C THR A 43 13.42 17.14 14.03
N SER A 44 14.70 17.35 13.78
CA SER A 44 15.51 18.31 14.52
C SER A 44 16.38 19.13 13.60
N PHE A 45 16.69 20.34 14.04
CA PHE A 45 17.63 21.19 13.36
C PHE A 45 18.53 21.95 14.34
N THR A 46 19.83 21.84 14.10
CA THR A 46 20.86 22.64 14.76
C THR A 46 21.86 23.12 13.71
N HIS A 47 22.32 24.35 13.85
CA HIS A 47 23.26 24.97 12.90
C HIS A 47 24.70 24.64 13.26
N ILE A 48 25.10 23.36 13.06
CA ILE A 48 26.43 22.83 13.41
C ILE A 48 27.57 23.51 12.62
N TYR A 49 27.28 23.95 11.40
CA TYR A 49 28.30 24.42 10.44
C TYR A 49 28.38 25.95 10.38
N LYS A 50 28.39 26.63 11.53
CA LYS A 50 28.40 28.09 11.61
C LYS A 50 29.57 28.76 10.87
N GLU A 51 30.72 28.05 10.82
CA GLU A 51 31.95 28.55 10.22
C GLU A 51 32.28 27.92 8.85
N CYS A 52 31.60 26.86 8.49
CA CYS A 52 31.80 26.15 7.22
C CYS A 52 30.69 26.54 6.24
N GLN A 53 30.97 27.44 5.34
CA GLN A 53 30.07 27.79 4.25
C GLN A 53 30.03 26.62 3.26
N PHE A 54 29.03 25.76 3.38
CA PHE A 54 28.54 25.02 2.23
C PHE A 54 27.76 26.03 1.39
N GLU A 55 28.41 26.63 0.41
CA GLU A 55 27.84 27.68 -0.44
C GLU A 55 26.46 27.33 -0.97
N ASP A 56 26.20 26.04 -1.17
CA ASP A 56 24.97 25.51 -1.76
C ASP A 56 23.84 25.20 -0.75
N LYS A 57 24.11 25.17 0.58
CA LYS A 57 23.12 24.73 1.59
C LYS A 57 23.04 25.67 2.77
N THR A 58 22.68 26.92 2.47
CA THR A 58 22.48 27.98 3.46
C THR A 58 21.37 27.65 4.46
N LEU A 59 21.27 28.42 5.55
CA LEU A 59 20.16 28.31 6.49
C LEU A 59 18.82 28.51 5.79
N GLU A 60 18.69 29.56 4.97
CA GLU A 60 17.49 29.87 4.20
C GLU A 60 17.10 28.69 3.26
N TRP A 61 18.08 28.10 2.56
CA TRP A 61 17.84 26.92 1.72
C TRP A 61 17.26 25.76 2.53
N ARG A 62 17.80 25.51 3.75
CA ARG A 62 17.33 24.42 4.61
C ARG A 62 15.91 24.68 5.10
N ILE A 63 15.60 25.89 5.49
CA ILE A 63 14.26 26.33 5.92
C ILE A 63 13.27 26.21 4.76
N THR A 64 13.66 26.61 3.54
CA THR A 64 12.82 26.42 2.34
C THR A 64 12.47 24.95 2.13
N LYS A 65 13.43 24.03 2.33
CA LYS A 65 13.17 22.58 2.20
C LYS A 65 12.27 22.04 3.30
N PHE A 66 12.37 22.56 4.52
CA PHE A 66 11.47 22.24 5.60
C PHE A 66 10.05 22.77 5.34
N ARG A 67 9.92 24.00 4.84
CA ARG A 67 8.62 24.58 4.48
C ARG A 67 7.87 23.73 3.45
N ASP A 68 8.55 23.11 2.49
CA ASP A 68 7.94 22.16 1.56
C ASP A 68 7.19 21.05 2.30
N ILE A 69 7.76 20.54 3.40
CA ILE A 69 7.14 19.48 4.21
C ILE A 69 6.01 20.06 5.08
N ALA A 70 6.25 21.19 5.77
CA ALA A 70 5.27 21.82 6.65
C ALA A 70 3.97 22.20 5.91
N GLN A 71 4.08 22.70 4.68
CA GLN A 71 2.95 23.06 3.81
C GLN A 71 2.05 21.88 3.44
N THR A 72 2.48 20.62 3.62
CA THR A 72 1.62 19.45 3.41
C THR A 72 0.53 19.30 4.47
N GLY A 73 0.63 20.02 5.59
CA GLY A 73 -0.30 19.97 6.71
C GLY A 73 -0.14 18.72 7.59
N ILE A 74 0.96 17.96 7.46
CA ILE A 74 1.27 16.85 8.36
C ILE A 74 1.70 17.36 9.74
N ASN A 75 1.36 16.65 10.81
CA ASN A 75 1.73 17.02 12.17
C ASN A 75 3.23 16.87 12.39
N ILE A 76 3.94 17.94 12.69
CA ILE A 76 5.38 17.96 12.87
C ILE A 76 5.74 18.36 14.31
N HIS A 77 6.60 17.56 14.96
CA HIS A 77 7.30 17.95 16.17
C HIS A 77 8.74 18.31 15.81
N LEU A 78 9.03 19.60 15.81
CA LEU A 78 10.32 20.14 15.43
C LEU A 78 11.14 20.49 16.67
N PHE A 79 12.28 19.82 16.86
CA PHE A 79 13.28 20.18 17.85
C PHE A 79 14.27 21.15 17.24
N LEU A 80 14.38 22.35 17.84
CA LEU A 80 15.28 23.40 17.40
C LEU A 80 16.35 23.70 18.46
N ASP A 81 17.58 23.89 18.00
CA ASP A 81 18.64 24.41 18.85
C ASP A 81 18.25 25.83 19.35
N ILE A 82 18.34 26.03 20.68
CA ILE A 82 17.96 27.31 21.32
C ILE A 82 18.72 28.52 20.74
N GLU A 83 19.91 28.30 20.20
CA GLU A 83 20.68 29.39 19.57
C GLU A 83 19.99 29.97 18.32
N LEU A 84 19.04 29.23 17.74
CA LEU A 84 18.26 29.65 16.57
C LEU A 84 16.99 30.41 16.94
N ASP A 85 16.63 30.54 18.22
CA ASP A 85 15.40 31.22 18.68
C ASP A 85 15.26 32.66 18.18
N LYS A 86 16.39 33.38 18.04
CA LYS A 86 16.41 34.78 17.57
C LYS A 86 16.49 34.91 16.04
N CYS A 87 16.52 33.85 15.31
CA CYS A 87 16.59 33.88 13.86
C CYS A 87 15.19 34.14 13.27
N GLU A 88 15.04 35.23 12.52
CA GLU A 88 13.77 35.67 11.94
C GLU A 88 13.15 34.57 11.04
N GLU A 89 13.98 33.95 10.24
CA GLU A 89 13.53 32.86 9.34
C GLU A 89 12.97 31.65 10.10
N ILE A 90 13.48 31.39 11.31
CA ILE A 90 13.00 30.35 12.22
C ILE A 90 11.71 30.78 12.89
N GLN A 91 11.61 32.04 13.36
CA GLN A 91 10.40 32.56 14.00
C GLN A 91 9.20 32.49 13.05
N ASN A 92 9.41 32.67 11.74
CA ASN A 92 8.38 32.52 10.71
C ASN A 92 7.85 31.08 10.58
N LEU A 93 8.50 30.07 11.18
CA LEU A 93 7.96 28.69 11.21
C LEU A 93 6.78 28.56 12.19
N ASN A 94 6.61 29.48 13.14
CA ASN A 94 5.45 29.53 14.03
C ASN A 94 4.12 29.85 13.30
N GLU A 95 4.17 30.27 12.03
CA GLU A 95 2.97 30.46 11.20
C GLU A 95 2.26 29.14 10.85
N PHE A 96 2.96 28.00 10.94
CA PHE A 96 2.40 26.70 10.63
C PHE A 96 1.72 26.08 11.85
N GLU A 97 0.39 26.05 11.88
CA GLU A 97 -0.40 25.46 12.97
C GLU A 97 -0.12 23.95 13.18
N ASN A 98 0.37 23.26 12.15
CA ASN A 98 0.74 21.85 12.18
C ASN A 98 2.20 21.59 12.61
N VAL A 99 2.93 22.62 13.05
CA VAL A 99 4.31 22.51 13.54
C VAL A 99 4.36 22.90 15.01
N TYR A 100 4.69 21.95 15.87
CA TYR A 100 5.00 22.18 17.28
C TYR A 100 6.51 22.26 17.46
N ILE A 101 7.01 23.40 17.97
CA ILE A 101 8.43 23.66 18.16
C ILE A 101 8.81 23.45 19.62
N GLU A 102 9.84 22.64 19.86
CA GLU A 102 10.47 22.44 21.16
C GLU A 102 11.96 22.79 21.07
N TYR A 103 12.45 23.67 21.95
CA TYR A 103 13.84 24.09 21.94
C TYR A 103 14.70 23.15 22.79
N PHE A 104 15.93 22.90 22.35
CA PHE A 104 16.91 22.12 23.07
C PHE A 104 18.32 22.74 22.98
N THR A 105 19.22 22.27 23.84
CA THR A 105 20.66 22.53 23.69
C THR A 105 21.37 21.20 23.39
N THR A 106 22.40 21.25 22.54
CA THR A 106 23.16 20.03 22.20
C THR A 106 23.83 19.40 23.44
N ASN A 107 24.15 20.21 24.48
CA ASN A 107 24.76 19.71 25.72
C ASN A 107 23.78 18.89 26.59
N GLU A 108 22.48 19.04 26.41
CA GLU A 108 21.44 18.28 27.14
C GLU A 108 21.19 16.90 26.50
N LEU A 109 21.65 16.67 25.29
CA LEU A 109 21.45 15.39 24.62
C LEU A 109 22.19 14.27 25.35
N TRP A 110 21.46 13.19 25.65
CA TRP A 110 22.04 12.03 26.33
C TRP A 110 23.26 11.45 25.59
N ILE A 111 23.20 11.40 24.24
CA ILE A 111 24.34 10.94 23.41
C ILE A 111 25.57 11.82 23.65
N LYS A 112 25.41 13.15 23.73
CA LYS A 112 26.51 14.08 24.01
C LYS A 112 27.12 13.81 25.38
N GLN A 113 26.30 13.68 26.41
CA GLN A 113 26.73 13.38 27.77
C GLN A 113 27.43 12.03 27.85
N CYS A 114 26.88 10.99 27.21
CA CYS A 114 27.49 9.66 27.11
C CYS A 114 28.88 9.72 26.46
N CYS A 115 29.06 10.50 25.41
CA CYS A 115 30.31 10.63 24.68
C CYS A 115 31.40 11.39 25.48
N GLN A 116 31.04 12.28 26.41
CA GLN A 116 32.01 13.01 27.23
C GLN A 116 32.89 12.09 28.11
N GLU A 117 32.36 10.94 28.50
CA GLU A 117 33.05 9.97 29.36
C GLU A 117 33.78 8.86 28.59
N LEU A 118 33.77 8.92 27.26
CA LEU A 118 34.28 7.86 26.40
C LEU A 118 35.47 8.31 25.54
N ASP A 119 36.43 7.43 25.40
CA ASP A 119 37.55 7.61 24.47
C ASP A 119 37.21 6.98 23.11
N PHE A 120 37.20 7.80 22.06
CA PHE A 120 36.88 7.38 20.69
C PHE A 120 37.54 8.23 19.62
N THR A 121 37.58 7.71 18.40
CA THR A 121 37.89 8.44 17.17
C THR A 121 36.73 8.34 16.20
N LEU A 122 36.74 9.20 15.17
CA LEU A 122 35.76 9.11 14.09
C LEU A 122 36.21 8.09 13.03
N PRO A 123 35.30 7.58 12.18
CA PRO A 123 35.64 6.73 11.06
C PRO A 123 36.66 7.38 10.13
N ASN A 124 37.60 6.56 9.58
CA ASN A 124 38.68 7.10 8.74
C ASN A 124 38.16 7.56 7.36
N ILE A 125 37.17 6.86 6.80
CA ILE A 125 36.58 7.18 5.49
C ILE A 125 35.28 7.94 5.72
N ARG A 126 35.37 9.27 5.78
CA ARG A 126 34.26 10.19 5.99
C ARG A 126 34.48 11.49 5.23
N ASN A 127 33.43 12.28 5.10
CA ASN A 127 33.58 13.69 4.72
C ASN A 127 34.03 14.48 5.96
N GLU A 128 35.31 14.86 6.03
CA GLU A 128 35.89 15.49 7.23
C GLU A 128 35.24 16.83 7.61
N ILE A 129 34.76 17.57 6.63
CA ILE A 129 34.10 18.85 6.84
C ILE A 129 32.70 18.62 7.42
N LYS A 130 31.94 17.67 6.87
CA LYS A 130 30.57 17.39 7.24
C LYS A 130 30.48 16.51 8.48
N ASP A 131 31.22 15.39 8.49
CA ASP A 131 31.07 14.32 9.47
C ASP A 131 32.01 14.55 10.67
N ASN A 132 31.84 15.71 11.33
CA ASN A 132 32.51 16.04 12.58
C ASN A 132 31.78 15.41 13.80
N THR A 133 32.37 15.52 14.99
CA THR A 133 31.84 14.92 16.23
C THR A 133 30.42 15.42 16.55
N GLU A 134 30.18 16.72 16.43
CA GLU A 134 28.86 17.32 16.76
C GLU A 134 27.77 16.77 15.80
N PHE A 135 28.07 16.69 14.50
CA PHE A 135 27.15 16.10 13.53
C PHE A 135 26.81 14.65 13.88
N ILE A 136 27.83 13.83 14.16
CA ILE A 136 27.60 12.40 14.48
C ILE A 136 26.81 12.26 15.80
N ILE A 137 27.02 13.12 16.78
CA ILE A 137 26.22 13.15 18.01
C ILE A 137 24.74 13.46 17.69
N VAL A 138 24.47 14.52 16.94
CA VAL A 138 23.11 14.93 16.63
C VAL A 138 22.33 13.86 15.87
N ILE A 139 22.95 13.23 14.86
CA ILE A 139 22.27 12.16 14.10
C ILE A 139 21.99 10.91 14.94
N ASN A 140 22.89 10.57 15.90
CA ASN A 140 22.63 9.51 16.86
C ASN A 140 21.54 9.87 17.90
N SER A 141 21.23 11.15 18.08
CA SER A 141 20.18 11.61 19.00
C SER A 141 18.77 11.51 18.43
N LYS A 142 18.58 11.04 17.18
CA LYS A 142 17.26 10.85 16.56
C LYS A 142 16.32 10.00 17.43
N ALA A 143 16.84 8.93 18.02
CA ALA A 143 16.07 8.07 18.92
C ALA A 143 15.62 8.79 20.19
N GLU A 144 16.43 9.72 20.73
CA GLU A 144 16.09 10.56 21.88
C GLU A 144 14.99 11.56 21.52
N PHE A 145 15.10 12.26 20.39
CA PHE A 145 14.07 13.18 19.92
C PHE A 145 12.73 12.48 19.70
N LEU A 146 12.75 11.30 19.07
CA LEU A 146 11.55 10.47 18.92
C LEU A 146 10.94 10.11 20.28
N LYS A 147 11.75 9.70 21.25
CA LYS A 147 11.29 9.37 22.61
C LYS A 147 10.66 10.58 23.30
N LYS A 148 11.27 11.77 23.22
CA LYS A 148 10.72 13.01 23.76
C LYS A 148 9.39 13.37 23.09
N ALA A 149 9.30 13.27 21.76
CA ALA A 149 8.06 13.52 21.04
C ALA A 149 6.93 12.56 21.44
N ILE A 150 7.26 11.28 21.71
CA ILE A 150 6.29 10.28 22.22
C ILE A 150 5.81 10.66 23.63
N GLU A 151 6.70 11.12 24.49
CA GLU A 151 6.37 11.53 25.86
C GLU A 151 5.52 12.79 25.90
N THR A 152 5.83 13.79 25.07
CA THR A 152 5.06 15.01 24.92
C THR A 152 3.69 14.74 24.29
N ASN A 153 3.64 13.89 23.28
CA ASN A 153 2.46 13.48 22.53
C ASN A 153 1.49 14.62 22.18
N TYR A 154 2.02 15.73 21.73
CA TYR A 154 1.29 16.96 21.46
C TYR A 154 0.08 16.76 20.52
N TRP A 155 0.25 15.93 19.49
CA TRP A 155 -0.77 15.65 18.47
C TRP A 155 -1.68 14.47 18.79
N ASN A 156 -1.57 13.87 19.97
CA ASN A 156 -2.29 12.66 20.38
C ASN A 156 -2.13 11.53 19.35
N SER A 157 -0.89 11.29 18.93
CA SER A 157 -0.55 10.34 17.86
C SER A 157 -0.32 8.93 18.39
N THR A 158 -0.64 7.96 17.54
CA THR A 158 -0.38 6.52 17.78
C THR A 158 0.94 6.07 17.16
N HIS A 159 1.36 6.77 16.09
CA HIS A 159 2.56 6.46 15.32
C HIS A 159 3.48 7.67 15.24
N TYR A 160 4.77 7.38 15.11
CA TYR A 160 5.84 8.38 15.04
C TYR A 160 6.78 8.07 13.90
N ALA A 161 7.13 9.08 13.13
CA ALA A 161 8.09 8.99 12.05
C ALA A 161 9.25 9.95 12.31
N TRP A 162 10.47 9.52 12.06
CA TRP A 162 11.58 10.44 11.84
C TRP A 162 11.58 10.90 10.39
N ILE A 163 11.80 12.18 10.17
CA ILE A 163 12.01 12.74 8.85
C ILE A 163 13.10 13.82 8.93
N ASP A 164 14.14 13.73 8.10
CA ASP A 164 15.23 14.71 8.12
C ASP A 164 14.71 16.10 7.73
N PHE A 165 15.13 17.16 8.45
CA PHE A 165 14.65 18.53 8.34
C PHE A 165 14.59 19.07 6.89
N SER A 166 15.58 18.76 6.08
CA SER A 166 15.65 19.23 4.69
C SER A 166 15.37 18.15 3.65
N ILE A 167 14.73 17.03 4.00
CA ILE A 167 14.62 15.85 3.14
C ILE A 167 14.01 16.12 1.77
N SER A 168 13.19 17.18 1.62
CA SER A 168 12.56 17.49 0.33
C SER A 168 13.56 17.74 -0.81
N TYR A 169 14.84 17.97 -0.48
CA TYR A 169 15.87 18.18 -1.51
C TYR A 169 16.20 16.92 -2.32
N ILE A 170 15.91 15.73 -1.80
CA ILE A 170 16.14 14.48 -2.51
C ILE A 170 14.93 14.05 -3.36
N PHE A 171 13.80 14.73 -3.23
CA PHE A 171 12.58 14.38 -3.96
C PHE A 171 12.68 14.83 -5.42
N LYS A 172 12.76 13.87 -6.34
CA LYS A 172 12.79 14.10 -7.78
C LYS A 172 11.41 14.49 -8.29
N GLU A 173 10.39 13.71 -7.85
CA GLU A 173 8.98 13.96 -8.15
C GLU A 173 8.33 14.67 -6.95
N LYS A 174 8.78 15.91 -6.69
CA LYS A 174 8.48 16.64 -5.45
C LYS A 174 6.98 16.74 -5.17
N GLU A 175 6.16 17.18 -6.14
CA GLU A 175 4.71 17.34 -5.96
C GLU A 175 4.04 16.02 -5.55
N GLN A 176 4.36 14.94 -6.24
CA GLN A 176 3.82 13.60 -5.96
C GLN A 176 4.28 13.06 -4.61
N THR A 177 5.52 13.33 -4.24
CA THR A 177 6.12 12.82 -2.99
C THR A 177 5.58 13.56 -1.77
N LEU A 178 5.34 14.87 -1.88
CA LEU A 178 4.67 15.66 -0.84
C LEU A 178 3.21 15.24 -0.69
N GLU A 179 2.51 14.98 -1.78
CA GLU A 179 1.14 14.44 -1.73
C GLU A 179 1.11 13.04 -1.08
N TYR A 180 2.09 12.18 -1.39
CA TYR A 180 2.21 10.89 -0.71
C TYR A 180 2.37 11.04 0.80
N LEU A 181 3.19 11.99 1.30
CA LEU A 181 3.34 12.28 2.73
C LEU A 181 2.01 12.74 3.35
N ARG A 182 1.28 13.64 2.67
CA ARG A 182 -0.04 14.11 3.10
C ARG A 182 -1.03 12.95 3.26
N ILE A 183 -1.07 12.04 2.29
CA ILE A 183 -1.91 10.85 2.34
C ILE A 183 -1.43 9.89 3.44
N LEU A 184 -0.12 9.61 3.52
CA LEU A 184 0.47 8.71 4.52
C LEU A 184 0.10 9.13 5.94
N SER A 185 0.12 10.44 6.24
CA SER A 185 -0.20 10.96 7.58
C SER A 185 -1.60 10.62 8.07
N LYS A 186 -2.51 10.26 7.15
CA LYS A 186 -3.91 9.93 7.42
C LYS A 186 -4.25 8.47 7.18
N ARG A 187 -3.32 7.66 6.64
CA ARG A 187 -3.58 6.25 6.31
C ARG A 187 -3.82 5.41 7.56
N HIS A 188 -4.60 4.35 7.37
CA HIS A 188 -4.58 3.25 8.33
C HIS A 188 -3.16 2.67 8.41
N LEU A 189 -2.67 2.41 9.62
CA LEU A 189 -1.41 1.75 9.88
C LEU A 189 -1.62 0.59 10.84
N ASN A 190 -0.86 -0.48 10.64
CA ASN A 190 -0.85 -1.61 11.55
C ASN A 190 -0.38 -1.18 12.96
N PRO A 191 -0.89 -1.80 14.04
CA PRO A 191 -0.66 -1.30 15.40
C PRO A 191 0.74 -1.54 15.97
N GLU A 192 1.50 -2.51 15.44
CA GLU A 192 2.82 -2.85 15.99
C GLU A 192 3.82 -3.09 14.87
N PHE A 193 4.67 -2.09 14.61
CA PHE A 193 5.81 -2.22 13.70
C PHE A 193 6.82 -1.08 13.91
N LEU A 194 8.05 -1.33 13.50
CA LEU A 194 9.06 -0.31 13.20
C LEU A 194 9.63 -0.63 11.83
N ILE A 195 9.55 0.32 10.89
CA ILE A 195 10.08 0.17 9.54
C ILE A 195 11.15 1.21 9.25
N ILE A 196 12.23 0.77 8.63
CA ILE A 196 13.36 1.62 8.24
C ILE A 196 13.74 1.31 6.80
N PRO A 197 13.85 2.32 5.91
CA PRO A 197 14.37 2.14 4.56
C PRO A 197 15.86 1.82 4.56
N GLY A 198 16.36 1.22 3.48
CA GLY A 198 17.80 0.99 3.31
C GLY A 198 18.17 0.60 1.89
N CYS A 199 19.44 0.79 1.54
CA CYS A 199 19.95 0.55 0.18
C CYS A 199 20.60 -0.84 0.04
N TRP A 200 21.12 -1.39 1.12
CA TRP A 200 21.94 -2.60 1.06
C TRP A 200 21.37 -3.72 1.92
N ASP A 201 21.54 -4.94 1.45
CA ASP A 201 21.17 -6.14 2.18
C ASP A 201 21.97 -6.31 3.47
N LYS A 202 21.38 -7.06 4.42
CA LYS A 202 22.03 -7.46 5.65
C LYS A 202 23.25 -8.32 5.35
N LYS A 203 24.38 -7.99 6.00
CA LYS A 203 25.62 -8.76 5.96
C LYS A 203 25.82 -9.58 7.23
N GLY A 204 26.77 -10.51 7.20
CA GLY A 204 27.18 -11.26 8.38
C GLY A 204 27.82 -10.38 9.46
N ILE A 205 27.93 -10.89 10.71
CA ILE A 205 28.44 -10.13 11.87
C ILE A 205 29.84 -9.60 11.60
N VAL A 206 30.79 -10.48 11.23
CA VAL A 206 32.20 -10.11 11.03
C VAL A 206 32.37 -9.07 9.92
N GLU A 207 31.64 -9.23 8.80
CA GLU A 207 31.71 -8.29 7.69
C GLU A 207 31.09 -6.93 8.09
N THR A 208 29.97 -6.94 8.78
CA THR A 208 29.31 -5.72 9.28
C THR A 208 30.23 -4.98 10.25
N GLU A 209 30.77 -5.63 11.27
CA GLU A 209 31.65 -5.00 12.26
C GLU A 209 32.91 -4.41 11.62
N SER A 210 33.54 -5.13 10.71
CA SER A 210 34.71 -4.62 10.00
C SER A 210 34.40 -3.39 9.14
N TYR A 211 33.21 -3.33 8.56
CA TYR A 211 32.83 -2.25 7.66
C TYR A 211 32.41 -0.98 8.40
N ILE A 212 31.51 -1.10 9.41
CA ILE A 212 30.86 0.03 10.08
C ILE A 212 31.82 0.95 10.86
N ILE A 213 32.99 0.46 11.27
CA ILE A 213 33.97 1.26 12.00
C ILE A 213 34.78 2.21 11.09
N ASN A 214 34.78 1.96 9.79
CA ASN A 214 35.60 2.70 8.83
C ASN A 214 34.76 3.45 7.78
N ASN A 215 33.59 2.94 7.41
CA ASN A 215 32.76 3.44 6.32
C ASN A 215 31.30 3.60 6.77
N ILE A 216 30.55 4.47 6.08
CA ILE A 216 29.10 4.49 6.23
C ILE A 216 28.49 3.24 5.58
N TYR A 217 27.62 2.56 6.31
CA TYR A 217 26.94 1.34 5.85
C TYR A 217 25.46 1.59 5.62
N TRP A 218 25.07 1.69 4.36
CA TRP A 218 23.69 1.98 3.95
C TRP A 218 22.74 0.77 4.05
N ARG A 219 22.95 -0.09 5.07
CA ARG A 219 21.95 -1.09 5.47
C ARG A 219 20.64 -0.43 5.80
N PHE A 220 20.70 0.72 6.47
CA PHE A 220 19.58 1.59 6.77
C PHE A 220 19.82 2.99 6.21
N CYS A 221 18.73 3.71 5.89
CA CYS A 221 18.75 5.12 5.53
C CYS A 221 18.25 5.94 6.71
N GLY A 222 19.09 6.81 7.27
CA GLY A 222 18.76 7.60 8.46
C GLY A 222 17.75 8.72 8.23
N GLY A 223 17.41 9.06 6.97
CA GLY A 223 16.52 10.17 6.65
C GLY A 223 15.03 9.94 6.96
N PHE A 224 14.64 8.68 7.17
CA PHE A 224 13.25 8.31 7.49
C PHE A 224 13.19 7.03 8.31
N LEU A 225 12.24 6.95 9.21
CA LEU A 225 11.70 5.72 9.81
C LEU A 225 10.28 5.98 10.27
N LEU A 226 9.48 4.92 10.44
CA LEU A 226 8.09 5.01 10.90
C LEU A 226 7.75 3.79 11.75
N GLY A 227 6.98 3.98 12.79
CA GLY A 227 6.43 2.89 13.61
C GLY A 227 5.45 3.36 14.67
N ASP A 228 4.86 2.41 15.37
CA ASP A 228 4.05 2.70 16.55
C ASP A 228 4.91 3.25 17.71
N ALA A 229 4.28 3.98 18.63
CA ALA A 229 4.96 4.64 19.75
C ALA A 229 5.82 3.68 20.59
N LYS A 230 5.37 2.43 20.81
CA LYS A 230 6.09 1.43 21.60
C LYS A 230 7.33 0.93 20.88
N SER A 231 7.18 0.59 19.59
CA SER A 231 8.28 0.05 18.76
C SER A 231 9.35 1.10 18.49
N VAL A 232 8.94 2.35 18.20
CA VAL A 232 9.85 3.50 18.02
C VAL A 232 10.55 3.85 19.34
N GLY A 233 9.80 3.89 20.45
CA GLY A 233 10.36 4.21 21.77
C GLY A 233 11.42 3.21 22.24
N LYS A 234 11.32 1.92 21.85
CA LYS A 234 12.33 0.90 22.17
C LYS A 234 13.70 1.23 21.60
N LEU A 235 13.78 1.94 20.45
CA LEU A 235 15.07 2.29 19.86
C LEU A 235 15.94 3.11 20.81
N PHE A 236 15.37 4.06 21.54
CA PHE A 236 16.14 4.85 22.52
C PHE A 236 16.63 4.00 23.72
N TYR A 237 15.85 3.02 24.15
CA TYR A 237 16.31 2.09 25.20
C TYR A 237 17.49 1.23 24.73
N LEU A 238 17.50 0.80 23.47
CA LEU A 238 18.65 0.10 22.86
C LEU A 238 19.91 0.99 22.83
N TYR A 239 19.76 2.29 22.56
CA TYR A 239 20.87 3.23 22.70
C TYR A 239 21.37 3.28 24.14
N LYS A 240 20.50 3.47 25.10
CA LYS A 240 20.84 3.52 26.54
C LYS A 240 21.61 2.27 27.01
N GLU A 241 21.21 1.12 26.53
CA GLU A 241 21.78 -0.17 26.95
C GLU A 241 23.10 -0.49 26.25
N HIS A 242 23.22 -0.19 24.96
CA HIS A 242 24.30 -0.75 24.13
C HIS A 242 25.31 0.28 23.61
N PHE A 243 24.95 1.56 23.47
CA PHE A 243 25.77 2.55 22.77
C PHE A 243 27.15 2.76 23.41
N ALA A 244 27.20 2.93 24.74
CA ALA A 244 28.49 3.10 25.45
C ALA A 244 29.40 1.88 25.30
N ASN A 245 28.84 0.66 25.36
CA ASN A 245 29.59 -0.57 25.19
C ASN A 245 30.08 -0.73 23.75
N PHE A 246 29.27 -0.36 22.77
CA PHE A 246 29.68 -0.30 21.36
C PHE A 246 30.91 0.60 21.18
N ILE A 247 30.88 1.84 21.70
CA ILE A 247 32.03 2.75 21.59
C ILE A 247 33.25 2.22 22.34
N LYS A 248 33.08 1.67 23.55
CA LYS A 248 34.20 1.10 24.32
C LYS A 248 34.88 -0.05 23.58
N SER A 249 34.12 -0.89 22.90
CA SER A 249 34.65 -2.06 22.16
C SER A 249 35.29 -1.67 20.82
N THR A 250 34.66 -0.76 20.09
CA THR A 250 35.12 -0.37 18.75
C THR A 250 36.10 0.78 18.74
N LYS A 251 36.15 1.58 19.81
CA LYS A 251 36.87 2.87 19.91
C LYS A 251 36.46 3.85 18.81
N LYS A 252 35.23 3.75 18.29
CA LYS A 252 34.71 4.58 17.21
C LYS A 252 33.33 5.16 17.57
N LEU A 253 33.16 6.44 17.28
CA LEU A 253 31.88 7.09 17.21
C LEU A 253 31.46 7.17 15.72
N VAL A 254 30.39 6.46 15.36
CA VAL A 254 29.95 6.25 13.96
C VAL A 254 28.59 6.85 13.67
N TRP A 255 28.17 6.89 12.39
CA TRP A 255 26.82 7.30 11.99
C TRP A 255 25.75 6.41 12.64
N GLU A 256 24.57 6.96 12.89
CA GLU A 256 23.45 6.24 13.48
C GLU A 256 23.07 4.96 12.73
N VAL A 257 23.10 5.00 11.41
CA VAL A 257 22.79 3.84 10.55
C VAL A 257 23.80 2.70 10.73
N ASN A 258 25.05 3.01 11.05
CA ASN A 258 26.08 2.01 11.36
C ASN A 258 25.80 1.35 12.73
N PHE A 259 25.42 2.15 13.73
CA PHE A 259 25.05 1.60 15.03
C PHE A 259 23.77 0.75 14.94
N TRP A 260 22.78 1.16 14.15
CA TRP A 260 21.59 0.35 13.90
C TRP A 260 21.93 -0.99 13.22
N ALA A 261 22.85 -0.99 12.25
CA ALA A 261 23.32 -2.24 11.62
C ALA A 261 24.06 -3.13 12.63
N TRP A 262 24.83 -2.56 13.56
CA TRP A 262 25.45 -3.30 14.64
C TRP A 262 24.42 -3.93 15.58
N LEU A 263 23.37 -3.19 15.97
CA LEU A 263 22.25 -3.71 16.78
C LEU A 263 21.58 -4.89 16.06
N GLU A 264 21.36 -4.80 14.75
CA GLU A 264 20.72 -5.85 13.96
C GLU A 264 21.50 -7.18 13.99
N VAL A 265 22.82 -7.14 14.00
CA VAL A 265 23.63 -8.37 13.96
C VAL A 265 24.07 -8.86 15.34
N ASN A 266 24.29 -7.97 16.32
CA ASN A 266 24.82 -8.34 17.64
C ASN A 266 23.72 -8.53 18.71
N ILE A 267 22.61 -7.76 18.61
CA ILE A 267 21.54 -7.76 19.60
C ILE A 267 20.26 -8.42 19.05
N LEU A 268 20.31 -8.88 17.81
CA LEU A 268 19.15 -9.45 17.10
C LEU A 268 17.94 -8.51 17.04
N TRP A 269 18.20 -7.20 17.12
CA TRP A 269 17.16 -6.21 16.85
C TRP A 269 16.80 -6.26 15.36
N SER A 270 15.55 -6.53 15.05
CA SER A 270 15.11 -6.78 13.67
C SER A 270 13.91 -5.89 13.31
N PRO A 271 14.15 -4.63 12.93
CA PRO A 271 13.09 -3.79 12.38
C PRO A 271 12.65 -4.32 11.02
N THR A 272 11.42 -4.02 10.63
CA THR A 272 10.99 -4.25 9.25
C THR A 272 11.83 -3.36 8.33
N TRP A 273 12.33 -3.94 7.24
CA TRP A 273 13.16 -3.23 6.27
C TRP A 273 12.52 -3.26 4.88
N TYR A 274 12.71 -2.19 4.10
CA TYR A 274 12.36 -2.16 2.69
C TYR A 274 13.48 -1.50 1.89
N TYR A 275 13.63 -1.97 0.65
CA TYR A 275 14.62 -1.39 -0.26
C TYR A 275 14.23 0.04 -0.63
N SER A 276 15.20 0.94 -0.55
CA SER A 276 15.07 2.35 -0.89
C SER A 276 16.42 2.89 -1.34
N ASP A 277 16.38 3.98 -2.08
CA ASP A 277 17.56 4.76 -2.44
C ASP A 277 17.43 6.19 -1.88
N HIS A 278 18.43 7.01 -2.07
CA HIS A 278 18.46 8.42 -1.63
C HIS A 278 17.63 9.29 -2.59
N ASN A 279 16.34 9.05 -2.64
CA ASN A 279 15.35 9.69 -3.48
C ASN A 279 13.93 9.54 -2.88
N ASP A 280 12.89 9.78 -3.68
CA ASP A 280 11.48 9.68 -3.29
C ASP A 280 11.07 8.35 -2.67
N SER A 281 11.80 7.27 -2.95
CA SER A 281 11.45 5.92 -2.42
C SER A 281 11.64 5.82 -0.91
N ILE A 282 12.42 6.72 -0.30
CA ILE A 282 12.76 6.68 1.13
C ILE A 282 11.54 6.75 2.04
N ILE A 283 10.46 7.42 1.62
CA ILE A 283 9.23 7.54 2.39
C ILE A 283 8.10 6.62 1.92
N LYS A 284 8.30 5.87 0.82
CA LYS A 284 7.27 5.02 0.22
C LYS A 284 7.22 3.65 0.90
N ILE A 285 6.56 3.58 2.05
CA ILE A 285 6.45 2.35 2.83
C ILE A 285 5.67 1.25 2.08
N PRO A 286 5.97 -0.05 2.34
CA PRO A 286 5.23 -1.18 1.80
C PRO A 286 3.74 -1.14 2.16
N ALA A 287 2.89 -1.49 1.20
CA ALA A 287 1.44 -1.39 1.33
C ALA A 287 0.85 -2.31 2.40
N ASN A 288 1.50 -3.42 2.71
CA ASN A 288 1.06 -4.35 3.76
C ASN A 288 1.05 -3.74 5.18
N LEU A 289 1.76 -2.64 5.41
CA LEU A 289 1.77 -1.93 6.69
C LEU A 289 0.60 -0.95 6.83
N CYS A 290 -0.07 -0.65 5.74
CA CYS A 290 -1.16 0.32 5.67
C CYS A 290 -2.39 -0.21 4.92
N SER A 291 -2.58 -1.53 4.89
CA SER A 291 -3.76 -2.18 4.31
C SER A 291 -4.70 -2.67 5.40
N ILE A 292 -5.99 -2.37 5.23
CA ILE A 292 -7.04 -2.85 6.12
C ILE A 292 -7.36 -4.30 5.73
N LEU A 293 -7.32 -5.22 6.68
CA LEU A 293 -7.82 -6.58 6.46
C LEU A 293 -9.29 -6.64 6.91
N LEU A 294 -10.18 -6.89 5.96
CA LEU A 294 -11.63 -6.86 6.19
C LEU A 294 -12.22 -8.16 6.73
N ASN A 295 -11.43 -9.22 6.80
CA ASN A 295 -11.90 -10.59 7.04
C ASN A 295 -12.96 -10.74 8.13
N ASP A 296 -12.80 -10.02 9.26
CA ASP A 296 -13.68 -10.13 10.42
C ASP A 296 -14.99 -9.32 10.27
N ASP A 297 -15.00 -8.32 9.38
CA ASP A 297 -16.19 -7.50 9.08
C ASP A 297 -16.99 -8.07 7.90
N LEU A 298 -16.42 -9.01 7.12
CA LEU A 298 -17.09 -9.57 5.95
C LEU A 298 -18.15 -10.60 6.32
N LYS A 299 -19.33 -10.44 5.75
CA LYS A 299 -20.33 -11.50 5.66
C LYS A 299 -20.02 -12.34 4.43
N LYS A 300 -19.72 -13.62 4.63
CA LYS A 300 -19.58 -14.59 3.54
C LYS A 300 -20.97 -15.08 3.18
N MET A 301 -21.36 -14.89 1.95
CA MET A 301 -22.60 -15.40 1.42
C MET A 301 -22.30 -16.74 0.76
N GLU A 302 -23.03 -17.79 1.17
CA GLU A 302 -22.91 -19.09 0.56
C GLU A 302 -23.27 -19.00 -0.92
N TYR A 303 -22.30 -19.26 -1.76
CA TYR A 303 -22.47 -19.31 -3.20
C TYR A 303 -21.91 -20.63 -3.71
N SER A 304 -22.81 -21.54 -4.08
CA SER A 304 -22.42 -22.86 -4.57
C SER A 304 -22.05 -22.77 -6.04
N TYR A 305 -20.78 -22.77 -6.34
CA TYR A 305 -20.28 -22.86 -7.71
C TYR A 305 -20.35 -24.31 -8.19
N PRO A 306 -20.96 -24.59 -9.36
CA PRO A 306 -21.00 -25.92 -9.93
C PRO A 306 -19.60 -26.49 -10.19
N LYS A 307 -19.42 -27.77 -9.94
CA LYS A 307 -18.17 -28.47 -10.25
C LYS A 307 -18.05 -28.69 -11.76
N VAL A 308 -16.89 -28.29 -12.29
CA VAL A 308 -16.50 -28.56 -13.67
C VAL A 308 -15.19 -29.36 -13.64
N ASP A 309 -15.18 -30.55 -14.25
CA ASP A 309 -14.03 -31.44 -14.19
C ASP A 309 -12.74 -30.76 -14.67
N ASN A 310 -11.70 -30.85 -13.86
CA ASN A 310 -10.39 -30.22 -14.07
C ASN A 310 -10.35 -28.68 -14.10
N PHE A 311 -11.43 -28.00 -13.70
CA PHE A 311 -11.48 -26.57 -13.62
C PHE A 311 -11.92 -26.12 -12.21
N GLU A 312 -11.39 -24.98 -11.80
CA GLU A 312 -11.80 -24.32 -10.55
C GLU A 312 -12.44 -22.96 -10.86
N PRO A 313 -13.53 -22.60 -10.16
CA PRO A 313 -14.13 -21.28 -10.30
C PRO A 313 -13.19 -20.22 -9.72
N THR A 314 -13.12 -19.08 -10.39
CA THR A 314 -12.37 -17.92 -9.95
C THR A 314 -13.27 -16.68 -9.96
N SER A 315 -12.72 -15.48 -10.15
CA SER A 315 -13.47 -14.24 -10.10
C SER A 315 -14.68 -14.22 -11.05
N ALA A 316 -15.77 -13.62 -10.60
CA ALA A 316 -17.00 -13.50 -11.34
C ALA A 316 -17.38 -12.04 -11.56
N SER A 317 -17.89 -11.72 -12.74
CA SER A 317 -18.42 -10.42 -13.11
C SER A 317 -19.94 -10.40 -13.01
N TYR A 318 -20.48 -9.32 -12.47
CA TYR A 318 -21.91 -9.15 -12.25
C TYR A 318 -22.47 -7.98 -13.07
N VAL A 319 -23.71 -8.15 -13.54
CA VAL A 319 -24.52 -7.07 -14.13
C VAL A 319 -26.00 -7.24 -13.77
N TYR A 320 -26.68 -6.12 -13.49
CA TYR A 320 -28.13 -6.07 -13.41
C TYR A 320 -28.68 -5.51 -14.72
N HIS A 321 -29.56 -6.27 -15.37
CA HIS A 321 -30.09 -5.92 -16.67
C HIS A 321 -31.51 -6.46 -16.83
N ASN A 322 -32.47 -5.59 -17.23
CA ASN A 322 -33.87 -5.94 -17.45
C ASN A 322 -34.47 -6.79 -16.31
N ASP A 323 -34.36 -6.29 -15.08
CA ASP A 323 -34.84 -6.93 -13.83
C ASP A 323 -34.25 -8.33 -13.56
N LYS A 324 -33.07 -8.60 -14.13
CA LYS A 324 -32.34 -9.87 -13.92
C LYS A 324 -30.95 -9.61 -13.37
N HIS A 325 -30.60 -10.39 -12.37
CA HIS A 325 -29.25 -10.49 -11.86
C HIS A 325 -28.49 -11.54 -12.67
N ILE A 326 -27.42 -11.16 -13.35
CA ILE A 326 -26.63 -12.01 -14.23
C ILE A 326 -25.20 -12.01 -13.76
N LEU A 327 -24.61 -13.20 -13.67
CA LEU A 327 -23.22 -13.40 -13.26
C LEU A 327 -22.49 -14.22 -14.32
N ASN A 328 -21.31 -13.75 -14.73
CA ASN A 328 -20.36 -14.54 -15.50
C ASN A 328 -19.24 -15.00 -14.59
N THR A 329 -19.12 -16.32 -14.39
CA THR A 329 -18.05 -16.91 -13.58
C THR A 329 -16.98 -17.50 -14.48
N ARG A 330 -15.74 -17.08 -14.26
CA ARG A 330 -14.56 -17.64 -14.92
C ARG A 330 -14.15 -18.94 -14.26
N TYR A 331 -13.82 -19.96 -15.05
CA TYR A 331 -13.27 -21.23 -14.64
C TYR A 331 -11.92 -21.44 -15.31
N VAL A 332 -10.92 -21.87 -14.54
CA VAL A 332 -9.55 -22.08 -15.00
C VAL A 332 -9.05 -23.48 -14.66
N ASN A 333 -8.17 -24.04 -15.50
CA ASN A 333 -7.55 -25.34 -15.28
C ASN A 333 -6.17 -25.23 -14.61
N TYR A 334 -5.89 -24.14 -13.92
CA TYR A 334 -4.68 -23.92 -13.17
C TYR A 334 -4.99 -23.33 -11.79
N TRP A 335 -4.00 -23.38 -10.90
CA TRP A 335 -4.04 -22.66 -9.61
C TRP A 335 -2.65 -22.33 -9.14
N TYR A 336 -2.54 -21.29 -8.32
CA TYR A 336 -1.31 -20.94 -7.63
C TYR A 336 -1.11 -21.82 -6.39
N LEU A 337 0.14 -22.22 -6.17
CA LEU A 337 0.61 -22.84 -4.94
C LEU A 337 1.09 -21.76 -3.97
N GLU A 338 1.23 -22.11 -2.69
CA GLU A 338 1.71 -21.20 -1.65
C GLU A 338 3.09 -20.59 -1.93
N ASN A 339 3.93 -21.32 -2.67
CA ASN A 339 5.24 -20.85 -3.12
C ASN A 339 5.19 -19.94 -4.35
N GLY A 340 4.00 -19.58 -4.83
CA GLY A 340 3.79 -18.70 -5.99
C GLY A 340 3.93 -19.37 -7.35
N HIS A 341 4.26 -20.67 -7.41
CA HIS A 341 4.27 -21.41 -8.67
C HIS A 341 2.84 -21.73 -9.14
N CYS A 342 2.65 -21.71 -10.46
CA CYS A 342 1.39 -22.11 -11.09
C CYS A 342 1.42 -23.61 -11.41
N SER A 343 0.34 -24.33 -11.03
CA SER A 343 0.11 -25.72 -11.38
C SER A 343 -1.00 -25.80 -12.43
N ILE A 344 -0.77 -26.43 -13.58
CA ILE A 344 -1.70 -26.51 -14.71
C ILE A 344 -2.21 -27.94 -14.86
N LYS A 345 -3.54 -28.13 -14.86
CA LYS A 345 -4.20 -29.45 -15.08
C LYS A 345 -4.36 -29.74 -16.58
N HIS A 346 -3.26 -29.75 -17.32
CA HIS A 346 -3.26 -30.11 -18.72
C HIS A 346 -1.94 -30.76 -19.10
N PRO A 347 -1.94 -31.92 -19.83
CA PRO A 347 -0.73 -32.70 -20.12
C PRO A 347 0.30 -31.96 -21.00
N LYS A 348 -0.08 -30.87 -21.64
CA LYS A 348 0.79 -30.01 -22.48
C LYS A 348 0.96 -28.60 -21.88
N ASP A 349 0.68 -28.42 -20.60
CA ASP A 349 0.75 -27.14 -19.90
C ASP A 349 -0.05 -26.00 -20.60
N ILE A 350 -1.19 -26.38 -21.19
CA ILE A 350 -2.09 -25.42 -21.84
C ILE A 350 -3.06 -24.85 -20.81
N ILE A 351 -3.10 -23.54 -20.70
CA ILE A 351 -4.05 -22.80 -19.88
C ILE A 351 -5.35 -22.63 -20.67
N ILE A 352 -6.44 -23.10 -20.08
CA ILE A 352 -7.77 -23.01 -20.65
C ILE A 352 -8.67 -22.26 -19.68
N THR A 353 -9.30 -21.22 -20.19
CA THR A 353 -10.34 -20.47 -19.49
C THR A 353 -11.70 -20.79 -20.09
N LYS A 354 -12.67 -21.13 -19.23
CA LYS A 354 -14.08 -21.27 -19.57
C LYS A 354 -14.87 -20.21 -18.83
N ASN A 355 -15.98 -19.80 -19.39
CA ASN A 355 -16.88 -18.85 -18.76
C ASN A 355 -18.29 -19.45 -18.68
N TYR A 356 -18.93 -19.27 -17.56
CA TYR A 356 -20.27 -19.79 -17.28
C TYR A 356 -21.19 -18.65 -16.87
N VAL A 357 -22.36 -18.59 -17.51
CA VAL A 357 -23.43 -17.67 -17.11
C VAL A 357 -24.26 -18.29 -16.00
N SER A 358 -24.67 -17.47 -15.04
CA SER A 358 -25.68 -17.79 -14.03
C SER A 358 -26.72 -16.69 -13.95
N TYR A 359 -28.00 -17.07 -13.81
CA TYR A 359 -29.04 -16.15 -13.34
C TYR A 359 -29.15 -16.29 -11.83
N LEU A 360 -29.28 -15.16 -11.16
CA LEU A 360 -29.37 -15.10 -9.71
C LEU A 360 -30.77 -14.60 -9.31
N LYS A 361 -31.27 -15.08 -8.17
CA LYS A 361 -32.43 -14.49 -7.48
C LYS A 361 -32.06 -13.18 -6.81
N ASP A 362 -33.04 -12.48 -6.22
CA ASP A 362 -32.81 -11.23 -5.49
C ASP A 362 -31.86 -11.40 -4.29
N ASP A 363 -31.78 -12.59 -3.70
CA ASP A 363 -30.84 -12.91 -2.63
C ASP A 363 -29.47 -13.38 -3.16
N PHE A 364 -29.24 -13.24 -4.46
CA PHE A 364 -28.07 -13.69 -5.21
C PHE A 364 -27.89 -15.22 -5.27
N THR A 365 -28.87 -16.02 -4.86
CA THR A 365 -28.81 -17.48 -5.03
C THR A 365 -28.90 -17.86 -6.52
N PRO A 366 -27.95 -18.63 -7.08
CA PRO A 366 -28.00 -19.04 -8.48
C PRO A 366 -29.13 -20.07 -8.72
N PHE A 367 -29.84 -19.93 -9.82
CA PHE A 367 -30.88 -20.89 -10.23
C PHE A 367 -30.73 -21.40 -11.67
N PHE A 368 -29.75 -20.91 -12.39
CA PHE A 368 -29.38 -21.35 -13.74
C PHE A 368 -27.87 -21.31 -13.86
N PHE A 369 -27.29 -22.25 -14.63
CA PHE A 369 -25.85 -22.31 -14.86
C PHE A 369 -25.58 -22.98 -16.20
N SER A 370 -24.85 -22.33 -17.11
CA SER A 370 -24.50 -22.85 -18.43
C SER A 370 -23.17 -22.33 -18.92
N GLU A 371 -22.40 -23.17 -19.63
CA GLU A 371 -21.16 -22.76 -20.27
C GLU A 371 -21.44 -21.83 -21.47
N MET A 372 -20.72 -20.73 -21.54
CA MET A 372 -20.78 -19.79 -22.63
C MET A 372 -20.00 -20.31 -23.85
N GLN A 373 -20.59 -20.25 -25.01
CA GLN A 373 -19.98 -20.66 -26.27
C GLN A 373 -19.52 -19.44 -27.07
N ASP A 374 -18.29 -19.48 -27.52
CA ASP A 374 -17.76 -18.44 -28.40
C ASP A 374 -18.04 -18.81 -29.86
N ILE A 375 -19.00 -18.09 -30.45
CA ILE A 375 -19.39 -18.26 -31.86
C ILE A 375 -18.77 -17.22 -32.79
N SER A 376 -17.89 -16.33 -32.26
CA SER A 376 -17.23 -15.32 -33.06
C SER A 376 -16.20 -15.94 -34.00
N VAL A 377 -16.07 -15.36 -35.20
CA VAL A 377 -15.00 -15.73 -36.11
C VAL A 377 -13.66 -15.27 -35.54
N ARG A 378 -12.81 -16.24 -35.20
CA ARG A 378 -11.48 -15.97 -34.64
C ARG A 378 -10.46 -15.78 -35.73
N LEU A 379 -9.58 -14.77 -35.54
CA LEU A 379 -8.36 -14.67 -36.33
C LEU A 379 -7.38 -15.78 -35.92
N PRO A 380 -6.59 -16.36 -36.85
CA PRO A 380 -5.55 -17.30 -36.51
C PRO A 380 -4.57 -16.68 -35.51
N SER A 381 -4.34 -17.38 -34.41
CA SER A 381 -3.35 -16.99 -33.41
C SER A 381 -2.12 -17.87 -33.50
N ASN A 382 -0.95 -17.29 -33.32
CA ASN A 382 0.31 -18.03 -33.19
C ASN A 382 0.52 -18.60 -31.78
N ASN A 383 -0.36 -18.28 -30.83
CA ASN A 383 -0.28 -18.76 -29.46
C ASN A 383 -1.16 -19.99 -29.28
N CYS A 384 -0.55 -21.09 -28.85
CA CYS A 384 -1.23 -22.37 -28.59
C CYS A 384 -1.27 -22.76 -27.11
N TYR A 385 -0.87 -21.84 -26.21
CA TYR A 385 -0.76 -22.13 -24.77
C TYR A 385 -1.87 -21.52 -23.92
N PHE A 386 -2.64 -20.58 -24.45
CA PHE A 386 -3.70 -19.86 -23.71
C PHE A 386 -4.99 -19.83 -24.53
N TYR A 387 -6.06 -20.38 -23.99
CA TYR A 387 -7.37 -20.41 -24.65
C TYR A 387 -8.46 -19.84 -23.75
N GLY A 388 -9.44 -19.19 -24.37
CA GLY A 388 -10.63 -18.62 -23.75
C GLY A 388 -10.46 -17.18 -23.28
N LEU A 389 -11.60 -16.52 -23.03
CA LEU A 389 -11.66 -15.12 -22.61
C LEU A 389 -11.38 -14.99 -21.11
N GLU A 390 -10.38 -14.18 -20.75
CA GLU A 390 -10.00 -13.92 -19.37
C GLU A 390 -10.64 -12.63 -18.84
N ASP A 391 -11.01 -12.63 -17.58
CA ASP A 391 -11.43 -11.45 -16.81
C ASP A 391 -12.57 -10.65 -17.46
N ILE A 392 -13.61 -11.37 -17.90
CA ILE A 392 -14.81 -10.74 -18.47
C ILE A 392 -15.41 -9.75 -17.48
N ARG A 393 -15.67 -8.53 -17.93
CA ARG A 393 -16.43 -7.50 -17.25
C ARG A 393 -17.70 -7.23 -18.03
N LEU A 394 -18.84 -7.61 -17.44
CA LEU A 394 -20.15 -7.38 -18.03
C LEU A 394 -20.59 -5.94 -17.80
N TYR A 395 -21.26 -5.35 -18.78
CA TYR A 395 -21.93 -4.06 -18.63
C TYR A 395 -23.18 -4.00 -19.52
N SER A 396 -24.15 -3.18 -19.10
CA SER A 396 -25.41 -2.99 -19.78
C SER A 396 -25.36 -1.72 -20.62
N ILE A 397 -25.80 -1.80 -21.88
CA ILE A 397 -25.97 -0.65 -22.78
C ILE A 397 -27.27 -0.79 -23.58
N GLY A 398 -28.23 0.12 -23.34
CA GLY A 398 -29.58 -0.01 -23.90
C GLY A 398 -30.20 -1.36 -23.55
N GLU A 399 -30.69 -2.07 -24.55
CA GLU A 399 -31.32 -3.40 -24.39
C GLU A 399 -30.30 -4.55 -24.41
N ASN A 400 -29.01 -4.27 -24.55
CA ASN A 400 -28.00 -5.30 -24.74
C ASN A 400 -27.07 -5.40 -23.52
N ILE A 401 -26.55 -6.61 -23.30
CA ILE A 401 -25.41 -6.85 -22.44
C ILE A 401 -24.16 -6.98 -23.31
N LYS A 402 -23.13 -6.23 -22.98
CA LYS A 402 -21.83 -6.32 -23.59
C LYS A 402 -20.77 -6.75 -22.58
N PHE A 403 -19.63 -7.13 -23.06
CA PHE A 403 -18.50 -7.44 -22.22
C PHE A 403 -17.20 -6.87 -22.77
N ILE A 404 -16.23 -6.70 -21.87
CA ILE A 404 -14.84 -6.53 -22.19
C ILE A 404 -14.01 -7.58 -21.46
N ALA A 405 -13.06 -8.19 -22.16
CA ALA A 405 -12.21 -9.26 -21.65
C ALA A 405 -10.78 -9.09 -22.17
N THR A 406 -9.85 -9.93 -21.74
CA THR A 406 -8.52 -10.00 -22.34
C THR A 406 -8.26 -11.38 -22.95
N ASN A 407 -7.54 -11.40 -24.05
CA ASN A 407 -7.12 -12.65 -24.68
C ASN A 407 -5.94 -12.43 -25.64
N ILE A 408 -5.05 -13.39 -25.71
CA ILE A 408 -3.93 -13.41 -26.64
C ILE A 408 -4.29 -14.11 -27.97
N ASN A 409 -5.27 -15.02 -27.97
CA ASN A 409 -5.63 -15.83 -29.13
C ASN A 409 -6.45 -15.08 -30.17
N TYR A 410 -7.10 -13.98 -29.81
CA TYR A 410 -7.81 -13.11 -30.75
C TYR A 410 -6.88 -12.15 -31.47
N SER A 411 -5.67 -11.92 -30.93
CA SER A 411 -4.74 -10.96 -31.49
C SER A 411 -3.89 -11.55 -32.60
N PRO A 412 -3.88 -10.94 -33.78
CA PRO A 412 -3.02 -11.37 -34.89
C PRO A 412 -1.53 -11.16 -34.63
N THR A 413 -1.19 -10.31 -33.67
CA THR A 413 0.19 -9.99 -33.28
C THR A 413 0.76 -10.93 -32.21
N GLY A 414 -0.06 -11.77 -31.60
CA GLY A 414 0.34 -12.61 -30.46
C GLY A 414 0.51 -11.85 -29.14
N TYR A 415 0.08 -10.58 -29.08
CA TYR A 415 0.07 -9.78 -27.84
C TYR A 415 -1.29 -9.88 -27.15
N ASN A 416 -1.31 -9.75 -25.83
CA ASN A 416 -2.57 -9.60 -25.12
C ASN A 416 -3.29 -8.34 -25.53
N ARG A 417 -4.57 -8.47 -25.91
CA ARG A 417 -5.45 -7.38 -26.31
C ARG A 417 -6.78 -7.47 -25.55
N MET A 418 -7.43 -6.32 -25.43
CA MET A 418 -8.81 -6.31 -24.95
C MET A 418 -9.74 -6.79 -26.06
N ILE A 419 -10.73 -7.57 -25.67
CA ILE A 419 -11.79 -8.08 -26.54
C ILE A 419 -13.11 -7.48 -26.07
N ILE A 420 -13.83 -6.86 -26.99
CA ILE A 420 -15.17 -6.33 -26.75
C ILE A 420 -16.16 -7.14 -27.54
N GLY A 421 -17.29 -7.50 -26.96
CA GLY A 421 -18.30 -8.28 -27.64
C GLY A 421 -19.67 -8.16 -26.99
N GLU A 422 -20.66 -8.77 -27.61
CA GLU A 422 -22.00 -8.93 -27.10
C GLU A 422 -22.08 -10.21 -26.29
N TYR A 423 -22.85 -10.15 -25.20
CA TYR A 423 -23.05 -11.25 -24.28
C TYR A 423 -24.52 -11.67 -24.29
N ASP A 424 -24.82 -12.83 -24.86
CA ASP A 424 -26.19 -13.38 -24.87
C ASP A 424 -26.35 -14.42 -23.76
N PRO A 425 -26.93 -14.05 -22.61
CA PRO A 425 -27.12 -14.97 -21.50
C PRO A 425 -28.25 -16.00 -21.74
N ILE A 426 -29.12 -15.78 -22.75
CA ILE A 426 -30.24 -16.67 -23.07
C ILE A 426 -29.73 -17.81 -23.96
N MET A 427 -29.00 -17.45 -25.03
CA MET A 427 -28.39 -18.44 -25.93
C MET A 427 -27.10 -19.01 -25.35
N CYS A 428 -26.56 -18.42 -24.29
CA CYS A 428 -25.24 -18.75 -23.70
C CYS A 428 -24.10 -18.60 -24.69
N GLU A 429 -24.04 -17.46 -25.39
CA GLU A 429 -23.10 -17.23 -26.48
C GLU A 429 -22.44 -15.84 -26.41
N TYR A 430 -21.23 -15.76 -26.95
CA TYR A 430 -20.55 -14.49 -27.27
C TYR A 430 -20.71 -14.20 -28.75
N ASN A 431 -21.13 -12.98 -29.04
CA ASN A 431 -21.35 -12.49 -30.40
C ASN A 431 -20.49 -11.25 -30.68
N ASN A 432 -20.24 -10.99 -31.95
CA ASN A 432 -19.64 -9.75 -32.46
C ASN A 432 -18.35 -9.34 -31.75
N CYS A 433 -17.52 -10.35 -31.38
CA CYS A 433 -16.26 -10.08 -30.71
C CYS A 433 -15.25 -9.38 -31.63
N LEU A 434 -14.73 -8.25 -31.18
CA LEU A 434 -13.67 -7.52 -31.85
C LEU A 434 -12.44 -7.37 -30.95
N VAL A 435 -11.28 -7.21 -31.56
CA VAL A 435 -10.01 -6.89 -30.89
C VAL A 435 -9.89 -5.38 -30.76
N ALA A 436 -9.85 -4.88 -29.53
CA ALA A 436 -9.63 -3.46 -29.28
C ALA A 436 -8.12 -3.15 -29.24
N PHE A 437 -7.68 -2.30 -30.16
CA PHE A 437 -6.29 -1.87 -30.20
C PHE A 437 -6.09 -0.61 -29.38
N PRO A 438 -5.03 -0.55 -28.52
CA PRO A 438 -4.72 0.67 -27.78
C PRO A 438 -4.21 1.77 -28.71
N GLN A 439 -4.33 3.01 -28.25
CA GLN A 439 -3.74 4.16 -28.97
C GLN A 439 -2.20 4.12 -28.98
N TYR A 440 -1.60 3.46 -27.98
CA TYR A 440 -0.16 3.36 -27.82
C TYR A 440 0.33 1.94 -28.16
N ASP A 441 1.57 1.83 -28.61
CA ASP A 441 2.16 0.51 -28.86
C ASP A 441 2.51 -0.17 -27.52
N THR A 442 1.84 -1.29 -27.26
CA THR A 442 1.98 -2.08 -26.05
C THR A 442 2.01 -3.56 -26.37
N VAL A 443 2.68 -4.35 -25.52
CA VAL A 443 2.73 -5.81 -25.67
C VAL A 443 1.65 -6.53 -24.86
N CYS A 444 1.01 -5.84 -23.91
CA CYS A 444 0.01 -6.42 -23.05
C CYS A 444 -1.04 -5.40 -22.60
N GLU A 445 -2.26 -5.60 -23.06
CA GLU A 445 -3.43 -4.84 -22.63
C GLU A 445 -4.29 -5.68 -21.68
N LYS A 446 -4.59 -5.12 -20.51
CA LYS A 446 -5.44 -5.75 -19.49
C LYS A 446 -6.18 -4.69 -18.67
N ASN A 447 -7.31 -5.12 -18.09
CA ASN A 447 -8.00 -4.40 -17.02
C ASN A 447 -8.56 -3.02 -17.41
N TRP A 448 -8.96 -2.84 -18.67
CA TRP A 448 -9.80 -1.69 -19.01
C TRP A 448 -11.16 -1.83 -18.32
N ILE A 449 -11.73 -0.72 -17.84
CA ILE A 449 -13.03 -0.73 -17.19
C ILE A 449 -14.06 -0.04 -18.08
N PRO A 450 -15.18 -0.69 -18.42
CA PRO A 450 -16.24 -0.07 -19.20
C PRO A 450 -17.02 0.92 -18.31
N LEU A 451 -17.41 2.04 -18.92
CA LEU A 451 -18.33 3.03 -18.41
C LEU A 451 -19.39 3.30 -19.47
N VAL A 452 -20.62 3.49 -19.06
CA VAL A 452 -21.73 3.81 -19.97
C VAL A 452 -22.35 5.13 -19.58
N LYS A 453 -22.54 6.01 -20.54
CA LYS A 453 -23.24 7.29 -20.35
C LYS A 453 -23.99 7.69 -21.63
N ASP A 454 -25.27 8.07 -21.49
CA ASP A 454 -26.11 8.54 -22.61
C ASP A 454 -26.17 7.55 -23.78
N GLY A 455 -26.12 6.25 -23.51
CA GLY A 455 -26.10 5.19 -24.50
C GLY A 455 -24.77 5.00 -25.23
N GLU A 456 -23.71 5.66 -24.78
CA GLU A 456 -22.37 5.56 -25.33
C GLU A 456 -21.41 4.84 -24.39
N GLU A 457 -20.44 4.11 -24.99
CA GLU A 457 -19.41 3.34 -24.29
C GLU A 457 -18.13 4.14 -24.15
N TYR A 458 -17.58 4.09 -22.93
CA TYR A 458 -16.26 4.61 -22.62
C TYR A 458 -15.46 3.54 -21.89
N PHE A 459 -14.13 3.66 -21.92
CA PHE A 459 -13.24 2.73 -21.21
C PHE A 459 -12.17 3.48 -20.44
N ILE A 460 -12.05 3.24 -19.14
CA ILE A 460 -10.88 3.68 -18.38
C ILE A 460 -9.71 2.85 -18.86
N TYR A 461 -8.77 3.49 -19.54
CA TYR A 461 -7.60 2.85 -20.13
C TYR A 461 -6.47 2.66 -19.13
N LYS A 462 -6.14 3.71 -18.40
CA LYS A 462 -5.13 3.70 -17.33
C LYS A 462 -5.44 4.73 -16.24
N TRP A 463 -4.71 4.66 -15.11
CA TRP A 463 -4.98 5.46 -13.92
C TRP A 463 -3.96 6.56 -13.64
N PHE A 464 -2.84 6.62 -14.37
CA PHE A 464 -1.82 7.65 -14.13
C PHE A 464 -1.10 8.10 -15.42
N PRO A 465 -1.42 9.27 -15.92
CA PRO A 465 -2.65 10.03 -15.65
C PRO A 465 -3.88 9.16 -15.92
N MET A 466 -5.04 9.52 -15.36
CA MET A 466 -6.25 8.77 -15.69
C MET A 466 -6.68 9.13 -17.12
N GLU A 467 -6.74 8.12 -17.98
CA GLU A 467 -7.14 8.26 -19.38
C GLU A 467 -8.39 7.44 -19.65
N ILE A 468 -9.36 8.08 -20.31
CA ILE A 468 -10.62 7.47 -20.74
C ILE A 468 -10.72 7.59 -22.24
N GLY A 469 -11.00 6.47 -22.91
CA GLY A 469 -11.17 6.40 -24.36
C GLY A 469 -12.56 5.97 -24.78
N LYS A 470 -12.83 6.19 -26.06
CA LYS A 470 -13.94 5.62 -26.83
C LYS A 470 -13.40 4.74 -27.95
N MET A 471 -14.15 3.69 -28.28
CA MET A 471 -13.81 2.89 -29.45
C MET A 471 -14.17 3.59 -30.74
N ASN A 472 -13.21 3.67 -31.66
CA ASN A 472 -13.46 3.96 -33.06
C ASN A 472 -13.66 2.62 -33.79
N TYR A 473 -14.92 2.26 -33.98
CA TYR A 473 -15.30 0.99 -34.63
C TYR A 473 -14.97 0.89 -36.11
N ASN A 474 -14.48 1.96 -36.74
CA ASN A 474 -14.02 1.91 -38.15
C ASN A 474 -12.64 1.25 -38.27
N ASN A 475 -11.83 1.32 -37.24
CA ASN A 475 -10.46 0.81 -37.22
C ASN A 475 -10.14 0.00 -35.94
N ASP A 476 -11.14 -0.28 -35.09
CA ASP A 476 -11.05 -1.01 -33.83
C ASP A 476 -10.03 -0.44 -32.84
N THR A 477 -9.78 0.86 -32.86
CA THR A 477 -8.80 1.54 -32.03
C THR A 477 -9.47 2.33 -30.91
N LEU A 478 -8.92 2.25 -29.69
CA LEU A 478 -9.31 3.09 -28.57
C LEU A 478 -8.73 4.51 -28.74
N GLU A 479 -9.58 5.50 -28.85
CA GLU A 479 -9.20 6.92 -28.92
C GLU A 479 -9.38 7.58 -27.56
N ILE A 480 -8.31 8.17 -27.00
CA ILE A 480 -8.38 8.85 -25.71
C ILE A 480 -9.14 10.17 -25.85
N VAL A 481 -10.28 10.27 -25.16
CA VAL A 481 -11.20 11.43 -25.22
C VAL A 481 -11.17 12.29 -23.97
N LYS A 482 -10.71 11.74 -22.83
CA LYS A 482 -10.56 12.48 -21.58
C LYS A 482 -9.24 12.11 -20.89
N ARG A 483 -8.64 13.10 -20.22
CA ARG A 483 -7.44 12.91 -19.42
C ARG A 483 -7.53 13.74 -18.15
N TYR A 484 -7.30 13.08 -17.00
CA TYR A 484 -7.28 13.73 -15.69
C TYR A 484 -5.90 13.56 -15.05
N LYS A 485 -5.36 14.66 -14.51
CA LYS A 485 -4.12 14.62 -13.76
C LYS A 485 -4.38 13.88 -12.44
N ILE A 486 -3.53 12.92 -12.10
CA ILE A 486 -3.49 12.26 -10.79
C ILE A 486 -2.13 12.56 -10.20
N ILE A 487 -2.09 13.07 -8.98
CA ILE A 487 -0.83 13.43 -8.31
C ILE A 487 -0.33 12.28 -7.43
N ASN A 488 -1.24 11.55 -6.76
CA ASN A 488 -0.85 10.47 -5.85
C ASN A 488 -0.10 9.35 -6.57
N PRO A 489 1.18 9.09 -6.23
CA PRO A 489 2.02 8.11 -6.93
C PRO A 489 1.56 6.65 -6.78
N LEU A 490 0.68 6.34 -5.83
CA LEU A 490 0.08 5.00 -5.70
C LEU A 490 -0.61 4.58 -7.01
N PHE A 491 -1.25 5.54 -7.69
CA PHE A 491 -2.01 5.27 -8.91
C PHE A 491 -1.16 4.90 -10.12
N HIS A 492 0.17 5.05 -10.07
CA HIS A 492 1.08 4.46 -11.08
C HIS A 492 0.95 2.93 -11.22
N LYS A 493 0.63 2.26 -10.12
CA LYS A 493 0.51 0.79 -10.06
C LYS A 493 -0.93 0.32 -10.19
N VAL A 494 -1.91 1.22 -10.07
CA VAL A 494 -3.33 0.88 -10.06
C VAL A 494 -3.79 0.42 -11.44
N ARG A 495 -4.60 -0.64 -11.42
CA ARG A 495 -5.28 -1.24 -12.56
C ARG A 495 -6.76 -1.42 -12.26
N GLY A 496 -7.60 -1.52 -13.29
CA GLY A 496 -9.02 -1.76 -13.14
C GLY A 496 -9.34 -3.14 -12.55
N SER A 497 -10.38 -3.20 -11.75
CA SER A 497 -10.95 -4.45 -11.23
C SER A 497 -12.40 -4.61 -11.64
N SER A 498 -13.35 -4.07 -10.88
CA SER A 498 -14.77 -4.18 -11.16
C SER A 498 -15.25 -3.15 -12.19
N THR A 499 -16.44 -3.34 -12.70
CA THR A 499 -17.27 -2.29 -13.28
C THR A 499 -17.70 -1.30 -12.21
N PHE A 500 -18.13 -0.10 -12.62
CA PHE A 500 -18.63 0.94 -11.73
C PHE A 500 -20.15 0.87 -11.60
N VAL A 501 -20.64 1.15 -10.40
CA VAL A 501 -22.06 1.17 -10.03
C VAL A 501 -22.45 2.59 -9.62
N ASP A 502 -23.57 3.08 -10.12
CA ASP A 502 -24.14 4.36 -9.71
C ASP A 502 -24.82 4.22 -8.35
N ASN A 503 -24.36 4.96 -7.35
CA ASN A 503 -24.95 5.00 -6.02
C ASN A 503 -25.86 6.22 -5.79
N GLY A 504 -26.14 7.00 -6.84
CA GLY A 504 -26.93 8.23 -6.79
C GLY A 504 -26.08 9.50 -6.60
N GLU A 505 -24.91 9.42 -5.97
CA GLU A 505 -23.98 10.52 -5.79
C GLU A 505 -22.77 10.40 -6.73
N TYR A 506 -22.21 9.22 -6.82
CA TYR A 506 -21.01 8.90 -7.62
C TYR A 506 -21.19 7.60 -8.41
N LEU A 507 -20.32 7.40 -9.39
CA LEU A 507 -20.01 6.07 -9.89
C LEU A 507 -18.92 5.47 -8.99
N VAL A 508 -19.23 4.35 -8.33
CA VAL A 508 -18.35 3.67 -7.37
C VAL A 508 -17.85 2.37 -7.96
N GLY A 509 -16.56 2.09 -7.84
CA GLY A 509 -15.97 0.84 -8.29
C GLY A 509 -14.71 0.47 -7.52
N VAL A 510 -14.25 -0.77 -7.72
CA VAL A 510 -13.02 -1.30 -7.15
C VAL A 510 -11.91 -1.25 -8.17
N VAL A 511 -10.74 -0.81 -7.72
CA VAL A 511 -9.48 -0.92 -8.47
C VAL A 511 -8.47 -1.70 -7.64
N HIS A 512 -7.40 -2.19 -8.25
CA HIS A 512 -6.36 -2.93 -7.53
C HIS A 512 -4.96 -2.49 -7.93
N PHE A 513 -4.00 -2.80 -7.07
CA PHE A 513 -2.58 -2.82 -7.41
C PHE A 513 -1.93 -4.04 -6.76
N SER A 514 -0.73 -4.38 -7.20
CA SER A 514 0.02 -5.50 -6.62
C SER A 514 1.45 -5.11 -6.26
N GLU A 515 1.99 -5.82 -5.26
CA GLU A 515 3.42 -5.84 -4.96
C GLU A 515 4.01 -7.17 -5.45
N GLU A 516 5.15 -7.08 -6.12
CA GLU A 516 5.87 -8.23 -6.72
C GLU A 516 6.66 -9.00 -5.63
N THR A 517 5.93 -9.54 -4.66
CA THR A 517 6.45 -10.48 -3.65
C THR A 517 6.23 -11.92 -4.11
N VAL A 518 6.75 -12.91 -3.37
CA VAL A 518 6.51 -14.33 -3.63
C VAL A 518 5.86 -14.95 -2.40
N PRO A 519 4.56 -15.30 -2.49
CA PRO A 519 3.61 -15.01 -3.57
C PRO A 519 3.32 -13.52 -3.71
N ARG A 520 2.84 -13.10 -4.90
CA ARG A 520 2.39 -11.73 -5.18
C ARG A 520 1.29 -11.31 -4.20
N ARG A 521 1.29 -10.04 -3.78
CA ARG A 521 0.26 -9.47 -2.91
C ARG A 521 -0.59 -8.48 -3.67
N TYR A 522 -1.90 -8.64 -3.60
CA TYR A 522 -2.88 -7.74 -4.19
C TYR A 522 -3.51 -6.86 -3.12
N TYR A 523 -3.86 -5.65 -3.49
CA TYR A 523 -4.54 -4.66 -2.65
C TYR A 523 -5.65 -4.01 -3.46
N HIS A 524 -6.76 -3.71 -2.81
CA HIS A 524 -7.93 -3.12 -3.42
C HIS A 524 -8.17 -1.71 -2.88
N ILE A 525 -8.79 -0.86 -3.70
CA ILE A 525 -9.18 0.51 -3.35
C ILE A 525 -10.57 0.75 -3.93
N LEU A 526 -11.49 1.32 -3.14
CA LEU A 526 -12.71 1.90 -3.68
C LEU A 526 -12.39 3.26 -4.28
N VAL A 527 -12.93 3.52 -5.47
CA VAL A 527 -12.81 4.80 -6.18
C VAL A 527 -14.19 5.31 -6.52
N ALA A 528 -14.41 6.60 -6.30
CA ALA A 528 -15.60 7.34 -6.71
C ALA A 528 -15.27 8.26 -7.87
N LEU A 529 -16.06 8.20 -8.94
CA LEU A 529 -15.99 9.09 -10.08
C LEU A 529 -17.24 9.97 -10.13
N ASP A 530 -17.08 11.18 -10.62
CA ASP A 530 -18.20 12.04 -10.99
C ASP A 530 -19.05 11.39 -12.10
N ARG A 531 -20.37 11.38 -11.92
CA ARG A 531 -21.31 10.69 -12.81
C ARG A 531 -21.36 11.28 -14.23
N GLU A 532 -21.11 12.59 -14.34
CA GLU A 532 -21.26 13.32 -15.60
C GLU A 532 -19.96 13.39 -16.38
N THR A 533 -18.87 13.63 -15.68
CA THR A 533 -17.57 13.87 -16.30
C THR A 533 -16.65 12.65 -16.26
N PHE A 534 -16.91 11.69 -15.36
CA PHE A 534 -16.03 10.59 -14.99
C PHE A 534 -14.74 11.05 -14.30
N GLN A 535 -14.69 12.31 -13.84
CA GLN A 535 -13.55 12.81 -13.08
C GLN A 535 -13.37 11.99 -11.79
N PRO A 536 -12.16 11.53 -11.47
CA PRO A 536 -11.90 10.88 -10.19
C PRO A 536 -12.08 11.89 -9.06
N MET A 537 -12.91 11.55 -8.08
CA MET A 537 -13.31 12.43 -6.98
C MET A 537 -12.70 12.00 -5.65
N LYS A 538 -12.93 10.74 -5.26
CA LYS A 538 -12.53 10.22 -3.95
C LYS A 538 -12.01 8.79 -4.03
N PHE A 539 -11.22 8.40 -3.03
CA PHE A 539 -10.77 7.01 -2.86
C PHE A 539 -10.62 6.62 -1.40
N SER A 540 -10.66 5.31 -1.13
CA SER A 540 -10.52 4.73 0.21
C SER A 540 -9.06 4.46 0.59
N ASP A 541 -8.81 4.04 1.84
CA ASP A 541 -7.61 3.28 2.16
C ASP A 541 -7.54 2.00 1.30
N ASN A 542 -6.35 1.46 1.12
CA ASN A 542 -6.23 0.15 0.49
C ASN A 542 -6.60 -0.96 1.49
N PHE A 543 -7.22 -2.01 0.98
CA PHE A 543 -7.70 -3.13 1.79
C PHE A 543 -7.47 -4.48 1.11
N ASN A 544 -7.51 -5.52 1.93
CA ASN A 544 -7.59 -6.91 1.53
C ASN A 544 -8.90 -7.49 2.07
N PHE A 545 -9.50 -8.40 1.32
CA PHE A 545 -10.77 -9.01 1.74
C PHE A 545 -10.56 -10.04 2.85
N GLN A 546 -9.90 -11.13 2.59
CA GLN A 546 -9.79 -12.26 3.52
C GLN A 546 -8.37 -12.49 4.03
N TYR A 547 -7.35 -12.19 3.22
CA TYR A 547 -5.96 -12.40 3.58
C TYR A 547 -5.01 -11.56 2.74
N LEU A 548 -3.79 -11.42 3.19
CA LEU A 548 -2.75 -10.72 2.45
C LEU A 548 -2.06 -11.68 1.46
N GLY A 549 -2.45 -11.64 0.20
CA GLY A 549 -1.92 -12.52 -0.84
C GLY A 549 -2.56 -12.27 -2.21
N ILE A 550 -2.76 -13.33 -2.99
CA ILE A 550 -3.41 -13.25 -4.30
C ILE A 550 -4.93 -13.27 -4.07
N GLU A 551 -5.54 -12.09 -4.10
CA GLU A 551 -6.99 -11.89 -4.12
C GLU A 551 -7.37 -11.02 -5.30
N PHE A 552 -8.45 -11.35 -5.99
CA PHE A 552 -8.90 -10.57 -7.14
C PHE A 552 -10.42 -10.40 -7.13
N CYS A 553 -10.89 -9.16 -7.41
CA CYS A 553 -12.29 -8.80 -7.44
C CYS A 553 -12.65 -8.25 -8.81
N ILE A 554 -13.61 -8.86 -9.51
CA ILE A 554 -14.16 -8.34 -10.78
C ILE A 554 -15.63 -7.94 -10.62
N GLY A 555 -16.40 -8.68 -9.83
CA GLY A 555 -17.81 -8.39 -9.59
C GLY A 555 -18.01 -7.48 -8.40
N PHE A 556 -18.85 -6.46 -8.58
CA PHE A 556 -19.20 -5.50 -7.54
C PHE A 556 -20.60 -4.97 -7.77
N THR A 557 -21.34 -4.81 -6.68
CA THR A 557 -22.62 -4.09 -6.67
C THR A 557 -22.89 -3.50 -5.28
N ILE A 558 -23.92 -2.67 -5.20
CA ILE A 558 -24.42 -2.07 -3.95
C ILE A 558 -25.83 -2.54 -3.75
N LYS A 559 -26.15 -3.11 -2.57
CA LYS A 559 -27.49 -3.57 -2.23
C LYS A 559 -27.73 -3.47 -0.73
N ASN A 560 -28.88 -2.88 -0.35
CA ASN A 560 -29.32 -2.77 1.05
C ASN A 560 -28.24 -2.17 1.99
N ASP A 561 -27.62 -1.06 1.58
CA ASP A 561 -26.53 -0.39 2.29
C ASP A 561 -25.29 -1.28 2.55
N GLU A 562 -25.10 -2.32 1.74
CA GLU A 562 -23.91 -3.15 1.72
C GLU A 562 -23.21 -3.07 0.36
N TYR A 563 -21.88 -3.06 0.38
CA TYR A 563 -21.05 -3.41 -0.76
C TYR A 563 -21.04 -4.92 -0.91
N VAL A 564 -21.31 -5.42 -2.10
CA VAL A 564 -21.29 -6.85 -2.44
C VAL A 564 -20.20 -7.08 -3.47
N PHE A 565 -19.33 -8.04 -3.20
CA PHE A 565 -18.17 -8.36 -4.04
C PHE A 565 -18.14 -9.83 -4.42
N TRP A 566 -17.78 -10.12 -5.66
CA TRP A 566 -17.39 -11.45 -6.11
C TRP A 566 -15.87 -11.49 -6.26
N ILE A 567 -15.24 -12.23 -5.38
CA ILE A 567 -13.77 -12.30 -5.26
C ILE A 567 -13.27 -13.72 -5.45
N SER A 568 -12.02 -13.86 -5.81
CA SER A 568 -11.31 -15.13 -5.79
C SER A 568 -10.00 -15.03 -5.05
N LYS A 569 -9.59 -16.14 -4.46
CA LYS A 569 -8.35 -16.30 -3.72
C LYS A 569 -7.49 -17.32 -4.42
N MET A 570 -6.20 -17.01 -4.70
CA MET A 570 -5.25 -17.89 -5.38
C MET A 570 -5.71 -18.35 -6.78
N ASP A 571 -6.45 -17.50 -7.51
CA ASP A 571 -7.15 -17.83 -8.78
C ASP A 571 -8.06 -19.07 -8.71
N ARG A 572 -8.56 -19.37 -7.54
CA ARG A 572 -9.56 -20.38 -7.19
C ARG A 572 -10.31 -19.87 -5.95
N ASP A 573 -11.03 -20.68 -5.26
CA ASP A 573 -11.73 -20.33 -4.03
C ASP A 573 -12.61 -19.07 -4.21
N ALA A 574 -13.43 -19.07 -5.27
CA ALA A 574 -14.36 -18.00 -5.56
C ALA A 574 -15.42 -17.89 -4.46
N VAL A 575 -15.69 -16.69 -4.00
CA VAL A 575 -16.67 -16.41 -2.95
C VAL A 575 -17.37 -15.08 -3.18
N MET A 576 -18.64 -15.02 -2.82
CA MET A 576 -19.38 -13.76 -2.70
C MET A 576 -19.32 -13.29 -1.24
N VAL A 577 -18.94 -12.03 -1.04
CA VAL A 577 -18.85 -11.43 0.28
C VAL A 577 -19.57 -10.09 0.30
N SER A 578 -20.11 -9.70 1.44
CA SER A 578 -20.66 -8.36 1.62
C SER A 578 -20.15 -7.71 2.89
N ILE A 579 -20.21 -6.37 2.92
CA ILE A 579 -19.81 -5.55 4.05
C ILE A 579 -20.65 -4.27 4.08
N PRO A 580 -21.08 -3.77 5.26
CA PRO A 580 -21.72 -2.48 5.37
C PRO A 580 -20.88 -1.34 4.77
N ILE A 581 -21.53 -0.40 4.08
CA ILE A 581 -20.86 0.70 3.36
C ILE A 581 -19.99 1.55 4.29
N ASP A 582 -20.40 1.73 5.54
CA ASP A 582 -19.67 2.52 6.54
C ASP A 582 -18.33 1.92 6.98
N LYS A 583 -18.07 0.65 6.67
CA LYS A 583 -16.82 -0.05 6.99
C LYS A 583 -15.69 0.26 6.03
N ILE A 584 -15.99 0.65 4.79
CA ILE A 584 -15.02 1.06 3.78
C ILE A 584 -15.45 2.42 3.23
N GLY A 585 -15.06 3.50 3.92
CA GLY A 585 -15.42 4.85 3.51
C GLY A 585 -14.39 5.48 2.55
N PHE A 586 -14.85 6.46 1.77
CA PHE A 586 -13.96 7.34 1.04
C PHE A 586 -13.27 8.30 2.03
N LYS A 587 -11.96 8.33 1.99
CA LYS A 587 -11.13 9.06 2.97
C LYS A 587 -10.32 10.17 2.34
N TYR A 588 -10.01 10.05 1.06
CA TYR A 588 -9.13 10.94 0.34
C TYR A 588 -9.83 11.49 -0.89
N ASP A 589 -9.60 12.78 -1.16
CA ASP A 589 -9.97 13.42 -2.41
C ASP A 589 -8.82 13.29 -3.42
N PHE A 590 -9.15 13.12 -4.70
CA PHE A 590 -8.17 13.30 -5.77
C PHE A 590 -7.88 14.79 -5.93
N VAL A 591 -6.59 15.13 -6.00
CA VAL A 591 -6.08 16.50 -6.17
C VAL A 591 -5.51 16.68 -7.56
#